data_a36b5051988b1a6536b94d356f54bf9a
#
_entry.id   a36b5051988b1a6536b94d356f54bf9a
#
_cell.length_a   1.000
_cell.length_b   1.000
_cell.length_c   1.000
_cell.angle_alpha   90.00
_cell.angle_beta   90.00
_cell.angle_gamma   90.00
#
_symmetry.space_group_name_H-M   'P 1'
#
loop_
_entity.id
_entity.type
_entity.pdbx_description
1 polymer ?
#
loop_
_entity_poly.entity_id
_entity_poly.type
_entity_poly.pdbx_seq_one_letter_code
_entity_poly.pdbx_strand_id
1 'polypeptide(L)' 'MVDVTKLLTVREAAKRLDLTEERVRELIGLKQIRATKIKRWRIAPNDLEEFVRSRRNK' A
#
# COMPACT_ATOMS: atom_id res chain seq x y z
N MET A 1 11.17 0.32 15.66
CA MET A 1 11.92 -0.10 14.47
C MET A 1 10.99 -0.83 13.52
N VAL A 2 11.05 -0.50 12.25
CA VAL A 2 10.16 -1.12 11.26
C VAL A 2 10.75 -2.44 10.80
N ASP A 3 9.93 -3.48 10.85
CA ASP A 3 10.33 -4.79 10.37
C ASP A 3 9.97 -4.89 8.90
N VAL A 4 10.99 -4.84 8.03
CA VAL A 4 10.79 -4.83 6.60
C VAL A 4 10.08 -6.10 6.12
N THR A 5 10.30 -7.21 6.81
CA THR A 5 9.69 -8.47 6.39
C THR A 5 8.17 -8.47 6.57
N LYS A 6 7.66 -7.58 7.39
CA LYS A 6 6.21 -7.48 7.62
C LYS A 6 5.55 -6.46 6.70
N LEU A 7 6.35 -5.76 5.91
CA LEU A 7 5.80 -4.79 4.99
C LEU A 7 5.45 -5.47 3.67
N LEU A 8 4.41 -4.97 3.04
CA LEU A 8 3.95 -5.52 1.79
C LEU A 8 4.66 -4.86 0.62
N THR A 9 4.89 -5.62 -0.44
CA THR A 9 5.37 -5.05 -1.68
C THR A 9 4.19 -4.47 -2.44
N VAL A 10 4.51 -3.67 -3.49
CA VAL A 10 3.47 -3.13 -4.35
C VAL A 10 2.65 -4.27 -4.95
N ARG A 11 3.33 -5.35 -5.31
CA ARG A 11 2.66 -6.50 -5.89
C ARG A 11 1.65 -7.11 -4.92
N GLU A 12 2.07 -7.29 -3.68
CA GLU A 12 1.18 -7.86 -2.69
C GLU A 12 0.01 -6.94 -2.37
N ALA A 13 0.29 -5.64 -2.30
CA ALA A 13 -0.76 -4.68 -2.06
C ALA A 13 -1.77 -4.69 -3.21
N ALA A 14 -1.28 -4.78 -4.45
CA ALA A 14 -2.16 -4.81 -5.60
C ALA A 14 -3.08 -6.02 -5.55
N LYS A 15 -2.55 -7.16 -5.13
CA LYS A 15 -3.36 -8.36 -5.00
C LYS A 15 -4.45 -8.19 -3.95
N ARG A 16 -4.10 -7.61 -2.84
CA ARG A 16 -5.06 -7.43 -1.75
C ARG A 16 -6.15 -6.44 -2.11
N LEU A 17 -5.80 -5.44 -2.93
CA LEU A 17 -6.74 -4.42 -3.35
C LEU A 17 -7.47 -4.77 -4.63
N ASP A 18 -7.05 -5.86 -5.27
CA ASP A 18 -7.59 -6.26 -6.57
C ASP A 18 -7.34 -5.16 -7.61
N LEU A 19 -6.13 -4.62 -7.59
CA LEU A 19 -5.71 -3.57 -8.50
C LEU A 19 -4.43 -3.99 -9.20
N THR A 20 -4.04 -3.21 -10.20
CA THR A 20 -2.76 -3.43 -10.86
C THR A 20 -1.65 -2.78 -10.04
N GLU A 21 -0.41 -3.24 -10.27
CA GLU A 21 0.72 -2.63 -9.59
C GLU A 21 0.87 -1.17 -9.97
N GLU A 22 0.61 -0.87 -11.24
CA GLU A 22 0.68 0.50 -11.72
C GLU A 22 -0.28 1.40 -10.95
N ARG A 23 -1.49 0.91 -10.75
CA ARG A 23 -2.49 1.68 -10.03
C ARG A 23 -2.06 1.92 -8.58
N VAL A 24 -1.48 0.90 -7.96
CA VAL A 24 -1.00 1.06 -6.58
C VAL A 24 0.09 2.12 -6.52
N ARG A 25 1.03 2.09 -7.47
CA ARG A 25 2.08 3.10 -7.50
C ARG A 25 1.50 4.49 -7.69
N GLU A 26 0.49 4.61 -8.51
CA GLU A 26 -0.18 5.88 -8.73
C GLU A 26 -0.81 6.39 -7.45
N LEU A 27 -1.48 5.51 -6.72
CA LEU A 27 -2.10 5.89 -5.46
C LEU A 27 -1.08 6.31 -4.42
N ILE A 28 0.08 5.67 -4.44
CA ILE A 28 1.18 6.06 -3.56
C ILE A 28 1.67 7.46 -3.93
N GLY A 29 1.80 7.71 -5.22
CA GLY A 29 2.24 9.02 -5.70
C GLY A 29 1.25 10.12 -5.36
N LEU A 30 -0.02 9.78 -5.35
CA LEU A 30 -1.08 10.74 -4.98
C LEU A 30 -1.24 10.85 -3.47
N LYS A 31 -0.45 10.11 -2.71
CA LYS A 31 -0.47 10.10 -1.25
C LYS A 31 -1.79 9.58 -0.70
N GLN A 32 -2.47 8.77 -1.47
CA GLN A 32 -3.69 8.10 -1.02
C GLN A 32 -3.36 6.86 -0.22
N ILE A 33 -2.24 6.22 -0.54
CA ILE A 33 -1.74 5.09 0.22
C ILE A 33 -0.40 5.51 0.81
N ARG A 34 -0.27 5.38 2.11
CA ARG A 34 0.98 5.68 2.79
C ARG A 34 1.98 4.55 2.52
N ALA A 35 3.16 4.90 2.09
CA ALA A 35 4.19 3.92 1.79
C ALA A 35 5.56 4.47 2.12
N THR A 36 6.48 3.56 2.40
CA THR A 36 7.87 3.90 2.70
C THR A 36 8.75 3.32 1.61
N LYS A 37 9.72 4.08 1.15
CA LYS A 37 10.64 3.60 0.14
C LYS A 37 11.91 3.08 0.80
N ILE A 38 12.05 1.77 0.79
CA ILE A 38 13.25 1.10 1.28
C ILE A 38 13.72 0.25 0.11
N LYS A 39 14.57 0.81 -0.76
CA LYS A 39 14.98 0.22 -2.03
C LYS A 39 13.80 0.09 -2.98
N ARG A 40 12.65 -0.29 -2.45
CA ARG A 40 11.39 -0.40 -3.19
C ARG A 40 10.30 0.14 -2.31
N TRP A 41 9.15 0.41 -2.92
CA TRP A 41 8.00 0.84 -2.14
C TRP A 41 7.54 -0.27 -1.23
N ARG A 42 7.40 0.05 0.05
CA ARG A 42 6.91 -0.90 1.06
C ARG A 42 5.69 -0.30 1.73
N ILE A 43 4.67 -1.10 1.90
CA ILE A 43 3.41 -0.65 2.44
C ILE A 43 3.08 -1.47 3.69
N ALA A 44 2.85 -0.77 4.81
CA ALA A 44 2.47 -1.46 6.02
C ALA A 44 1.04 -1.99 5.87
N PRO A 45 0.76 -3.21 6.38
CA PRO A 45 -0.60 -3.73 6.30
C PRO A 45 -1.63 -2.79 6.90
N ASN A 46 -1.26 -2.12 7.97
CA ASN A 46 -2.13 -1.14 8.63
C ASN A 46 -2.53 -0.02 7.68
N ASP A 47 -1.56 0.49 6.95
CA ASP A 47 -1.81 1.58 6.02
C ASP A 47 -2.73 1.13 4.89
N LEU A 48 -2.57 -0.10 4.46
CA LEU A 48 -3.40 -0.65 3.41
C LEU A 48 -4.83 -0.81 3.91
N GLU A 49 -4.98 -1.27 5.14
CA GLU A 49 -6.30 -1.41 5.72
C GLU A 49 -7.00 -0.07 5.87
N GLU A 50 -6.24 0.95 6.26
CA GLU A 50 -6.80 2.29 6.37
C GLU A 50 -7.31 2.80 5.04
N PHE A 51 -6.54 2.54 3.99
CA PHE A 51 -6.93 2.95 2.66
C PHE A 51 -8.24 2.27 2.26
N VAL A 52 -8.33 0.97 2.49
CA VAL A 52 -9.54 0.21 2.13
C VAL A 52 -10.72 0.71 2.94
N ARG A 53 -10.51 0.92 4.24
CA ARG A 53 -11.57 1.39 5.12
C ARG A 53 -12.07 2.76 4.69
N SER A 54 -11.14 3.62 4.30
CA SER A 54 -11.49 4.96 3.87
C SER A 54 -12.35 4.94 2.61
N ARG A 55 -12.06 4.01 1.71
CA ARG A 55 -12.81 3.93 0.47
C ARG A 55 -14.16 3.26 0.66
N ARG A 56 -14.26 2.38 1.62
CA ARG A 56 -15.53 1.67 1.86
C ARG A 56 -16.47 2.48 2.71
N ASN A 57 -15.96 3.47 3.36
CA ASN A 57 -16.76 4.29 4.28
C ASN A 57 -17.68 5.20 3.49
N LYS A 58 -18.93 5.02 3.68
CA LYS A 58 -19.95 5.83 3.02
C LYS A 58 -20.61 6.76 4.01
#